data_07b5e1477b6383ac38b5b83c934abb2c
#
_entry.id   07b5e1477b6383ac38b5b83c934abb2c
#
_cell.length_a   1.000
_cell.length_b   1.000
_cell.length_c   1.000
_cell.angle_alpha   90.00
_cell.angle_beta   90.00
_cell.angle_gamma   90.00
#
_symmetry.space_group_name_H-M   'P 1'
#
loop_
_entity.id
_entity.type
_entity.pdbx_description
1 polymer ?
#
loop_
_entity_poly.entity_id
_entity_poly.type
_entity_poly.pdbx_seq_one_letter_code
_entity_poly.pdbx_strand_id
1 'polypeptide(L)' 'MGTKKERVERSIRDLIASGQLGPRGRLPSERQLAEQLDAGRTTIRLVLMKLTTEGMIRSEHGRGYFITDADDGDT' A
#
# COMPACT_ATOMS: atom_id res chain seq x y z
N MET A 1 20.46 -7.86 4.73
CA MET A 1 20.07 -6.50 4.70
C MET A 1 19.28 -6.20 3.48
N GLY A 2 18.19 -5.59 3.58
CA GLY A 2 17.35 -5.30 2.45
C GLY A 2 17.68 -3.97 1.82
N THR A 3 17.23 -3.78 0.61
CA THR A 3 17.31 -2.48 -0.04
C THR A 3 16.26 -1.57 0.57
N LYS A 4 16.33 -0.29 0.27
CA LYS A 4 15.32 0.65 0.72
C LYS A 4 13.96 0.25 0.18
N LYS A 5 13.89 -0.20 -1.06
CA LYS A 5 12.62 -0.63 -1.64
C LYS A 5 12.05 -1.81 -0.86
N GLU A 6 12.89 -2.76 -0.46
CA GLU A 6 12.43 -3.92 0.32
C GLU A 6 11.92 -3.50 1.70
N ARG A 7 12.59 -2.54 2.33
CA ARG A 7 12.13 -2.03 3.62
C ARG A 7 10.78 -1.34 3.49
N VAL A 8 10.62 -0.55 2.46
CA VAL A 8 9.37 0.14 2.19
C VAL A 8 8.27 -0.88 1.96
N GLU A 9 8.56 -1.90 1.15
CA GLU A 9 7.57 -2.92 0.86
C GLU A 9 7.14 -3.63 2.14
N ARG A 10 8.09 -3.98 2.99
CA ARG A 10 7.76 -4.65 4.24
C ARG A 10 6.89 -3.75 5.14
N SER A 11 7.24 -2.48 5.22
CA SER A 11 6.48 -1.55 6.04
C SER A 11 5.05 -1.41 5.55
N ILE A 12 4.86 -1.36 4.25
CA ILE A 12 3.52 -1.23 3.69
C ILE A 12 2.74 -2.53 3.88
N ARG A 13 3.37 -3.68 3.70
CA ARG A 13 2.71 -4.96 3.95
C ARG A 13 2.30 -5.08 5.41
N ASP A 14 3.14 -4.63 6.33
CA ASP A 14 2.81 -4.66 7.75
C ASP A 14 1.63 -3.73 8.04
N LEU A 15 1.59 -2.60 7.41
CA LEU A 15 0.49 -1.66 7.57
C LEU A 15 -0.82 -2.29 7.10
N ILE A 16 -0.80 -2.96 5.96
CA ILE A 16 -1.98 -3.64 5.44
C ILE A 16 -2.43 -4.72 6.43
N ALA A 17 -1.48 -5.48 6.95
CA ALA A 17 -1.82 -6.57 7.86
C ALA A 17 -2.28 -6.10 9.23
N SER A 18 -1.98 -4.86 9.60
CA SER A 18 -2.27 -4.38 10.94
C SER A 18 -3.73 -4.15 11.21
N GLY A 19 -4.51 -3.96 10.17
CA GLY A 19 -5.92 -3.64 10.34
C GLY A 19 -6.18 -2.22 10.81
N GLN A 20 -5.15 -1.37 10.80
CA GLN A 20 -5.30 -0.01 11.32
C GLN A 20 -5.48 1.04 10.24
N LEU A 21 -5.87 0.62 9.06
CA LEU A 21 -6.08 1.57 7.99
C LEU A 21 -7.43 2.26 8.13
N GLY A 22 -7.57 3.34 7.43
CA GLY A 22 -8.77 4.14 7.48
C GLY A 22 -9.98 3.44 6.91
N PRO A 23 -11.07 4.16 6.73
CA PRO A 23 -12.31 3.56 6.26
C PRO A 23 -12.10 2.78 4.98
N ARG A 24 -12.73 1.61 4.90
CA ARG A 24 -12.67 0.76 3.71
C ARG A 24 -11.25 0.30 3.40
N GLY A 25 -10.36 0.34 4.37
CA GLY A 25 -8.99 -0.09 4.15
C GLY A 25 -8.18 0.87 3.30
N ARG A 26 -8.46 2.16 3.39
CA ARG A 26 -7.73 3.13 2.60
C ARG A 26 -6.33 3.32 3.13
N LEU A 27 -5.34 3.22 2.23
CA LEU A 27 -3.96 3.46 2.60
C LEU A 27 -3.66 4.96 2.62
N PRO A 28 -2.61 5.37 3.32
CA PRO A 28 -2.13 6.74 3.19
C PRO A 28 -1.73 7.00 1.74
N SER A 29 -1.73 8.26 1.35
CA SER A 29 -1.36 8.63 -0.01
C SER A 29 0.11 8.35 -0.27
N GLU A 30 0.51 8.35 -1.54
CA GLU A 30 1.93 8.21 -1.89
C GLU A 30 2.78 9.22 -1.14
N ARG A 31 2.32 10.44 -1.06
CA ARG A 31 3.05 11.50 -0.40
C ARG A 31 3.19 11.20 1.09
N GLN A 32 2.10 10.78 1.72
CA GLN A 32 2.13 10.48 3.13
C GLN A 32 3.03 9.28 3.43
N LEU A 33 2.96 8.26 2.59
CA LEU A 33 3.83 7.10 2.77
C LEU A 33 5.30 7.48 2.58
N ALA A 34 5.58 8.34 1.61
CA ALA A 34 6.95 8.79 1.38
C ALA A 34 7.50 9.51 2.61
N GLU A 35 6.66 10.32 3.24
CA GLU A 35 7.07 11.02 4.44
C GLU A 35 7.22 10.09 5.63
N GLN A 36 6.26 9.21 5.81
CA GLN A 36 6.28 8.31 6.96
C GLN A 36 7.42 7.31 6.89
N LEU A 37 7.75 6.87 5.71
CA LEU A 37 8.76 5.83 5.54
C LEU A 37 10.12 6.37 5.12
N ASP A 38 10.23 7.70 5.02
CA ASP A 38 11.48 8.35 4.63
C ASP A 38 11.98 7.78 3.32
N ALA A 39 11.14 7.76 2.34
CA ALA A 39 11.45 7.21 1.03
C ALA A 39 10.97 8.14 -0.06
N GLY A 40 11.56 8.00 -1.23
CA GLY A 40 11.14 8.81 -2.38
C GLY A 40 9.80 8.34 -2.90
N ARG A 41 9.05 9.24 -3.51
CA ARG A 41 7.73 8.90 -4.05
C ARG A 41 7.81 7.85 -5.14
N THR A 42 8.88 7.86 -5.93
CA THR A 42 9.07 6.85 -6.96
C THR A 42 9.14 5.46 -6.34
N THR A 43 9.90 5.32 -5.25
CA THR A 43 10.02 4.04 -4.57
C THR A 43 8.66 3.59 -4.03
N ILE A 44 7.93 4.52 -3.41
CA ILE A 44 6.59 4.23 -2.91
C ILE A 44 5.69 3.76 -4.04
N ARG A 45 5.70 4.47 -5.15
CA ARG A 45 4.83 4.12 -6.28
C ARG A 45 5.14 2.74 -6.83
N LEU A 46 6.44 2.40 -6.94
CA LEU A 46 6.82 1.09 -7.44
C LEU A 46 6.33 -0.02 -6.51
N VAL A 47 6.43 0.19 -5.21
CA VAL A 47 5.94 -0.80 -4.26
C VAL A 47 4.43 -0.93 -4.35
N LEU A 48 3.72 0.19 -4.43
CA LEU A 48 2.26 0.14 -4.54
C LEU A 48 1.83 -0.54 -5.84
N MET A 49 2.55 -0.32 -6.93
CA MET A 49 2.26 -1.00 -8.19
C MET A 49 2.45 -2.50 -8.05
N LYS A 50 3.50 -2.92 -7.36
CA LYS A 50 3.75 -4.34 -7.14
C LYS A 50 2.62 -4.96 -6.33
N LEU A 51 2.21 -4.31 -5.26
CA LEU A 51 1.14 -4.84 -4.42
C LEU A 51 -0.20 -4.86 -5.14
N THR A 52 -0.43 -3.90 -6.01
CA THR A 52 -1.63 -3.88 -6.83
C THR A 52 -1.62 -5.07 -7.81
N THR A 53 -0.47 -5.34 -8.41
CA THR A 53 -0.33 -6.47 -9.32
C THR A 53 -0.55 -7.79 -8.57
N GLU A 54 -0.14 -7.86 -7.32
CA GLU A 54 -0.35 -9.06 -6.51
C GLU A 54 -1.79 -9.20 -6.03
N GLY A 55 -2.59 -8.17 -6.23
CA GLY A 55 -3.99 -8.25 -5.81
C GLY A 55 -4.23 -7.92 -4.35
N MET A 56 -3.22 -7.39 -3.66
CA MET A 56 -3.38 -7.05 -2.25
C MET A 56 -4.07 -5.72 -2.04
N ILE A 57 -3.90 -4.81 -2.96
CA ILE A 57 -4.56 -3.52 -2.91
C ILE A 57 -5.08 -3.18 -4.30
N ARG A 58 -5.95 -2.20 -4.37
CA ARG A 58 -6.41 -1.70 -5.66
C ARG A 58 -6.33 -0.19 -5.66
N SER A 59 -6.13 0.37 -6.84
CA SER A 59 -6.11 1.81 -7.03
C SER A 59 -7.49 2.25 -7.49
N GLU A 60 -8.07 3.21 -6.82
CA GLU A 60 -9.34 3.80 -7.25
C GLU A 60 -9.03 5.20 -7.74
N HIS A 61 -9.41 5.43 -8.97
CA HIS A 61 -9.06 6.67 -9.65
C HIS A 61 -9.53 7.88 -8.85
N GLY A 62 -8.58 8.74 -8.51
CA GLY A 62 -8.90 9.95 -7.79
C GLY A 62 -9.17 9.77 -6.31
N ARG A 63 -9.16 8.55 -5.82
CA ARG A 63 -9.49 8.31 -4.42
C ARG A 63 -8.35 7.71 -3.62
N GLY A 64 -7.38 7.10 -4.28
CA GLY A 64 -6.21 6.51 -3.61
C GLY A 64 -6.16 5.01 -3.71
N TYR A 65 -5.47 4.40 -2.79
CA TYR A 65 -5.28 2.95 -2.77
C TYR A 65 -6.06 2.36 -1.60
N PHE A 66 -6.66 1.20 -1.84
CA PHE A 66 -7.48 0.54 -0.84
C PHE A 66 -7.09 -0.94 -0.76
N ILE A 67 -7.19 -1.52 0.41
CA ILE A 67 -6.96 -2.96 0.55
C ILE A 67 -8.04 -3.71 -0.21
N THR A 68 -7.62 -4.71 -0.96
CA THR A 68 -8.56 -5.60 -1.61
C THR A 68 -9.09 -6.53 -0.54
N ASP A 69 -10.39 -6.54 -0.35
CA ASP A 69 -10.98 -7.38 0.65
C ASP A 69 -11.21 -8.74 0.06
N ALA A 70 -10.61 -9.73 0.63
CA ALA A 70 -10.78 -11.08 0.12
C ALA A 70 -12.21 -11.53 0.11
N ASP A 71 -13.00 -11.00 1.02
CA ASP A 71 -14.37 -11.41 1.05
C ASP A 71 -15.19 -10.85 -0.06
N ASP A 72 -14.76 -9.78 -0.65
CA ASP A 72 -15.50 -9.21 -1.72
C ASP A 72 -15.62 -10.11 -2.88
N GLY A 73 -14.67 -10.90 -3.10
CA GLY A 73 -14.64 -11.73 -4.26
C GLY A 73 -15.55 -12.90 -4.19
N ASP A 74 -16.07 -13.14 -3.07
CA ASP A 74 -16.85 -14.25 -2.94
C ASP A 74 -18.16 -14.15 -3.37
N THR A 75 -18.58 -13.08 -3.64
CA THR A 75 -19.98 -12.99 -3.95
C THR A 75 -20.42 -13.59 -5.15
#